data_a276395cb7828922dfffdf1f986f071e
#
_entry.id   a276395cb7828922dfffdf1f986f071e
#
_cell.length_a   1.000
_cell.length_b   1.000
_cell.length_c   1.000
_cell.angle_alpha   90.00
_cell.angle_beta   90.00
_cell.angle_gamma   90.00
#
_symmetry.space_group_name_H-M   'P 1'
#
loop_
_entity.id
_entity.type
_entity.pdbx_description
1 polymer ?
#
loop_
_entity_poly.entity_id
_entity_poly.type
_entity_poly.pdbx_seq_one_letter_code
_entity_poly.pdbx_strand_id
1 'polypeptide(L)'
;GMSYGEGLPLPETYDRPDPRIKQLARRSTVTPGGAACKYNDIIPADHCLHDVQDMSRLNHPKADLSKGQYGTVGQGLHIAKKLLPFIPANAGILLVPCCRGASAFTTGADGTYSESAGASENSLRWGVGKPLYQDLVSRTKAALAKNPKNRLLAVVWMQGEGDAAVGTHAQHPGLFSAMVNQFRTELAGQASQSTGGSASAVPWICGDTTYFWKQRHAEGYASVYGGYKGKESQNIFFVPLMTDENGANVQTNNPAEDPDLEAVGYYGSKWR
;
A
#
# COMPACT_ATOMS: atom_id res chain seq x y z
N GLY A 1 2.88 -2.44 0.61
CA GLY A 1 3.90 -3.33 0.10
C GLY A 1 4.34 -2.93 -1.29
N MET A 2 5.61 -2.94 -1.53
CA MET A 2 6.17 -2.77 -2.87
C MET A 2 6.64 -4.11 -3.37
N SER A 3 6.36 -4.42 -4.62
CA SER A 3 7.10 -5.42 -5.34
C SER A 3 7.91 -4.71 -6.42
N TYR A 4 9.19 -4.99 -6.46
CA TYR A 4 10.04 -4.55 -7.54
C TYR A 4 10.00 -5.61 -8.63
N GLY A 5 9.45 -5.25 -9.77
CA GLY A 5 9.58 -6.03 -11.00
C GLY A 5 10.51 -5.28 -11.93
N GLU A 6 11.78 -5.64 -11.98
CA GLU A 6 12.68 -5.13 -13.01
C GLU A 6 12.19 -5.59 -14.38
N GLY A 7 11.57 -4.66 -15.12
CA GLY A 7 11.31 -4.88 -16.55
C GLY A 7 10.53 -6.15 -16.88
N LEU A 8 9.81 -6.70 -15.92
CA LEU A 8 8.94 -7.83 -16.19
C LEU A 8 7.79 -7.35 -17.07
N PRO A 9 7.63 -7.88 -18.27
CA PRO A 9 6.37 -7.72 -18.98
C PRO A 9 5.30 -8.26 -18.04
N LEU A 10 4.25 -7.45 -17.79
CA LEU A 10 3.13 -7.90 -16.97
C LEU A 10 2.60 -9.20 -17.58
N PRO A 11 2.61 -10.33 -16.83
CA PRO A 11 2.03 -11.57 -17.32
C PRO A 11 0.60 -11.30 -17.73
N GLU A 12 0.26 -11.63 -18.92
CA GLU A 12 -0.95 -11.20 -19.61
C GLU A 12 -2.26 -11.43 -18.84
N THR A 13 -2.30 -12.42 -17.96
CA THR A 13 -3.53 -12.86 -17.31
C THR A 13 -3.79 -12.19 -15.97
N TYR A 14 -2.77 -12.03 -15.12
CA TYR A 14 -2.94 -11.56 -13.73
C TYR A 14 -2.81 -10.05 -13.58
N ASP A 15 -1.97 -9.43 -14.38
CA ASP A 15 -1.57 -8.04 -14.21
C ASP A 15 -2.23 -7.11 -15.24
N ARG A 16 -3.06 -7.62 -16.13
CA ARG A 16 -3.85 -6.78 -17.04
C ARG A 16 -4.76 -5.86 -16.26
N PRO A 17 -4.79 -4.56 -16.59
CA PRO A 17 -5.75 -3.66 -16.02
C PRO A 17 -7.17 -4.12 -16.34
N ASP A 18 -8.08 -3.95 -15.37
CA ASP A 18 -9.51 -4.20 -15.54
C ASP A 18 -10.21 -2.85 -15.72
N PRO A 19 -11.12 -2.69 -16.69
CA PRO A 19 -11.80 -1.41 -16.94
C PRO A 19 -12.61 -0.90 -15.74
N ARG A 20 -13.04 -1.78 -14.84
CA ARG A 20 -13.75 -1.44 -13.60
C ARG A 20 -12.81 -1.10 -12.44
N ILE A 21 -11.49 -1.25 -12.60
CA ILE A 21 -10.50 -0.92 -11.57
C ILE A 21 -9.69 0.28 -12.04
N LYS A 22 -9.72 1.35 -11.26
CA LYS A 22 -8.99 2.59 -11.49
C LYS A 22 -8.13 2.92 -10.27
N GLN A 23 -7.21 3.83 -10.45
CA GLN A 23 -6.43 4.39 -9.33
C GLN A 23 -6.36 5.91 -9.44
N LEU A 24 -6.15 6.58 -8.31
CA LEU A 24 -5.75 7.99 -8.31
C LEU A 24 -4.27 8.08 -8.64
N ALA A 25 -3.94 8.91 -9.62
CA ALA A 25 -2.55 9.20 -9.96
C ALA A 25 -1.80 9.72 -8.73
N ARG A 26 -0.66 9.09 -8.44
CA ARG A 26 0.16 9.43 -7.27
C ARG A 26 0.96 10.70 -7.50
N ARG A 27 1.22 11.04 -8.75
CA ARG A 27 2.01 12.18 -9.21
C ARG A 27 1.47 12.72 -10.52
N SER A 28 1.80 13.97 -10.80
CA SER A 28 1.66 14.53 -12.16
C SER A 28 2.81 14.01 -13.01
N THR A 29 2.51 13.16 -13.97
CA THR A 29 3.50 12.49 -14.83
C THR A 29 2.81 11.88 -16.05
N VAL A 30 3.47 10.93 -16.68
CA VAL A 30 2.93 10.10 -17.76
C VAL A 30 2.59 8.72 -17.20
N THR A 31 1.41 8.22 -17.51
CA THR A 31 0.99 6.85 -17.13
C THR A 31 1.79 5.81 -17.91
N PRO A 32 1.82 4.53 -17.46
CA PRO A 32 2.39 3.44 -18.24
C PRO A 32 1.88 3.35 -19.68
N GLY A 33 0.63 3.70 -19.95
CA GLY A 33 0.06 3.77 -21.30
C GLY A 33 0.42 5.04 -22.09
N GLY A 34 1.32 5.87 -21.62
CA GLY A 34 1.81 7.07 -22.31
C GLY A 34 0.92 8.32 -22.18
N ALA A 35 -0.19 8.27 -21.48
CA ALA A 35 -1.06 9.42 -21.27
C ALA A 35 -0.56 10.32 -20.12
N ALA A 36 -0.53 11.65 -20.34
CA ALA A 36 -0.24 12.58 -19.27
C ALA A 36 -1.33 12.58 -18.21
N CYS A 37 -0.95 12.65 -16.94
CA CYS A 37 -1.87 12.77 -15.82
C CYS A 37 -1.39 13.80 -14.80
N LYS A 38 -2.31 14.28 -13.99
CA LYS A 38 -2.04 15.13 -12.84
C LYS A 38 -2.26 14.37 -11.54
N TYR A 39 -1.64 14.82 -10.48
CA TYR A 39 -1.88 14.32 -9.13
C TYR A 39 -3.39 14.27 -8.84
N ASN A 40 -3.87 13.14 -8.34
CA ASN A 40 -5.28 12.85 -8.10
C ASN A 40 -6.19 12.73 -9.34
N ASP A 41 -5.65 12.62 -10.55
CA ASP A 41 -6.45 12.19 -11.69
C ASP A 41 -6.84 10.70 -11.55
N ILE A 42 -8.01 10.35 -12.07
CA ILE A 42 -8.41 8.94 -12.17
C ILE A 42 -7.78 8.34 -13.41
N ILE A 43 -6.94 7.34 -13.23
CA ILE A 43 -6.22 6.66 -14.30
C ILE A 43 -6.47 5.15 -14.25
N PRO A 44 -6.20 4.39 -15.32
CA PRO A 44 -6.20 2.93 -15.26
C PRO A 44 -5.29 2.43 -14.14
N ALA A 45 -5.67 1.33 -13.49
CA ALA A 45 -4.83 0.66 -12.50
C ALA A 45 -3.80 -0.24 -13.19
N ASP A 46 -3.12 0.31 -14.19
CA ASP A 46 -2.04 -0.32 -14.92
C ASP A 46 -0.79 -0.31 -14.05
N HIS A 47 -0.10 -1.46 -13.91
CA HIS A 47 0.96 -1.71 -12.93
C HIS A 47 0.55 -1.43 -11.47
N CYS A 48 -0.55 -0.77 -11.24
CA CYS A 48 -1.05 -0.39 -9.92
C CYS A 48 0.02 0.31 -9.06
N LEU A 49 0.61 1.35 -9.63
CA LEU A 49 1.69 2.13 -9.01
C LEU A 49 1.21 2.75 -7.70
N HIS A 50 1.81 2.37 -6.58
CA HIS A 50 1.33 2.78 -5.27
C HIS A 50 2.35 3.56 -4.43
N ASP A 51 3.63 3.44 -4.72
CA ASP A 51 4.67 4.22 -4.06
C ASP A 51 4.76 5.62 -4.65
N VAL A 52 5.10 6.59 -3.82
CA VAL A 52 5.34 7.96 -4.25
C VAL A 52 6.45 8.08 -5.30
N GLN A 53 7.35 7.11 -5.35
CA GLN A 53 8.43 7.02 -6.33
C GLN A 53 8.01 6.35 -7.64
N ASP A 54 6.97 5.53 -7.61
CA ASP A 54 6.56 4.73 -8.77
C ASP A 54 6.15 5.56 -9.98
N MET A 55 5.63 6.74 -9.74
CA MET A 55 5.22 7.68 -10.79
C MET A 55 6.20 8.84 -10.97
N SER A 56 7.24 8.91 -10.18
CA SER A 56 8.37 9.73 -10.48
C SER A 56 9.27 8.99 -11.48
N ARG A 57 9.93 9.74 -12.27
CA ARG A 57 10.77 9.30 -13.35
C ARG A 57 11.60 8.08 -12.95
N LEU A 58 11.17 6.90 -13.37
CA LEU A 58 11.91 5.66 -13.24
C LEU A 58 12.33 5.29 -11.81
N ASN A 59 11.54 4.54 -11.18
CA ASN A 59 11.96 3.77 -10.02
C ASN A 59 13.19 2.94 -10.26
N HIS A 60 13.43 2.58 -11.51
CA HIS A 60 14.48 1.67 -11.86
C HIS A 60 15.34 2.25 -12.97
N PRO A 61 16.67 2.45 -12.75
CA PRO A 61 17.54 3.06 -13.74
C PRO A 61 17.70 2.25 -15.05
N LYS A 62 17.31 0.97 -15.02
CA LYS A 62 17.35 0.09 -16.21
C LYS A 62 15.99 -0.09 -16.88
N ALA A 63 14.91 0.51 -16.36
CA ALA A 63 13.60 0.36 -16.97
C ALA A 63 13.55 1.02 -18.35
N ASP A 64 13.05 0.30 -19.32
CA ASP A 64 12.85 0.79 -20.68
C ASP A 64 11.43 1.30 -20.83
N LEU A 65 11.28 2.61 -20.81
CA LEU A 65 9.97 3.28 -20.94
C LEU A 65 9.28 2.98 -22.26
N SER A 66 10.04 2.76 -23.34
CA SER A 66 9.47 2.44 -24.64
C SER A 66 8.77 1.08 -24.66
N LYS A 67 9.13 0.21 -23.72
CA LYS A 67 8.51 -1.10 -23.50
C LYS A 67 7.46 -1.11 -22.39
N GLY A 68 7.09 0.06 -21.86
CA GLY A 68 6.14 0.16 -20.76
C GLY A 68 6.67 -0.38 -19.42
N GLN A 69 7.97 -0.38 -19.22
CA GLN A 69 8.62 -0.85 -18.00
C GLN A 69 8.72 0.30 -17.00
N TYR A 70 7.94 0.24 -15.94
CA TYR A 70 7.89 1.30 -14.92
C TYR A 70 8.30 0.83 -13.52
N GLY A 71 8.85 -0.35 -13.40
CA GLY A 71 9.60 -0.81 -12.23
C GLY A 71 8.81 -1.48 -11.13
N THR A 72 7.53 -1.20 -10.91
CA THR A 72 6.76 -1.79 -9.81
C THR A 72 5.37 -2.26 -10.20
N VAL A 73 4.96 -3.36 -9.57
CA VAL A 73 3.57 -3.87 -9.62
C VAL A 73 3.01 -3.85 -8.21
N GLY A 74 1.96 -3.06 -7.99
CA GLY A 74 1.31 -2.94 -6.69
C GLY A 74 0.26 -4.02 -6.44
N GLN A 75 0.00 -4.32 -5.18
CA GLN A 75 -1.00 -5.31 -4.76
C GLN A 75 -2.44 -4.87 -5.05
N GLY A 76 -2.68 -3.57 -5.20
CA GLY A 76 -4.02 -3.00 -5.29
C GLY A 76 -4.86 -3.60 -6.41
N LEU A 77 -4.28 -3.80 -7.61
CA LEU A 77 -4.98 -4.42 -8.73
C LEU A 77 -5.46 -5.84 -8.41
N HIS A 78 -4.61 -6.65 -7.79
CA HIS A 78 -4.93 -8.03 -7.44
C HIS A 78 -6.01 -8.11 -6.36
N ILE A 79 -5.90 -7.28 -5.32
CA ILE A 79 -6.91 -7.16 -4.27
C ILE A 79 -8.25 -6.73 -4.89
N ALA A 80 -8.23 -5.71 -5.73
CA ALA A 80 -9.43 -5.21 -6.40
C ALA A 80 -10.07 -6.28 -7.30
N LYS A 81 -9.29 -7.03 -8.09
CA LYS A 81 -9.81 -8.15 -8.90
C LYS A 81 -10.51 -9.20 -8.05
N LYS A 82 -9.97 -9.52 -6.87
CA LYS A 82 -10.61 -10.46 -5.94
C LYS A 82 -11.89 -9.91 -5.31
N LEU A 83 -12.03 -8.60 -5.21
CA LEU A 83 -13.23 -7.95 -4.68
C LEU A 83 -14.33 -7.72 -5.74
N LEU A 84 -13.98 -7.64 -7.03
CA LEU A 84 -14.95 -7.37 -8.10
C LEU A 84 -16.19 -8.25 -8.10
N PRO A 85 -16.12 -9.57 -7.81
CA PRO A 85 -17.31 -10.42 -7.74
C PRO A 85 -18.33 -10.00 -6.67
N PHE A 86 -17.90 -9.25 -5.67
CA PHE A 86 -18.73 -8.76 -4.56
C PHE A 86 -19.21 -7.31 -4.78
N ILE A 87 -18.76 -6.66 -5.85
CA ILE A 87 -19.15 -5.29 -6.22
C ILE A 87 -20.23 -5.35 -7.30
N PRO A 88 -21.29 -4.52 -7.21
CA PRO A 88 -22.31 -4.46 -8.23
C PRO A 88 -21.73 -4.27 -9.64
N ALA A 89 -22.33 -4.91 -10.65
CA ALA A 89 -21.78 -4.92 -12.02
C ALA A 89 -21.66 -3.52 -12.65
N ASN A 90 -22.49 -2.58 -12.21
CA ASN A 90 -22.46 -1.17 -12.64
C ASN A 90 -21.55 -0.27 -11.80
N ALA A 91 -20.78 -0.83 -10.89
CA ALA A 91 -19.80 -0.14 -10.08
C ALA A 91 -18.37 -0.64 -10.36
N GLY A 92 -17.38 0.06 -9.87
CA GLY A 92 -15.97 -0.30 -9.94
C GLY A 92 -15.25 -0.03 -8.65
N ILE A 93 -13.95 -0.26 -8.65
CA ILE A 93 -13.07 -0.02 -7.51
C ILE A 93 -12.09 1.09 -7.89
N LEU A 94 -12.01 2.11 -7.04
CA LEU A 94 -11.01 3.17 -7.13
C LEU A 94 -9.96 2.94 -6.05
N LEU A 95 -8.74 2.65 -6.47
CA LEU A 95 -7.59 2.52 -5.59
C LEU A 95 -7.01 3.90 -5.28
N VAL A 96 -6.62 4.10 -4.03
CA VAL A 96 -5.99 5.34 -3.54
C VAL A 96 -4.61 5.01 -2.99
N PRO A 97 -3.58 4.91 -3.84
CA PRO A 97 -2.25 4.54 -3.41
C PRO A 97 -1.60 5.69 -2.62
N CYS A 98 -1.18 5.41 -1.38
CA CYS A 98 -0.51 6.35 -0.47
C CYS A 98 0.80 5.79 0.09
N CYS A 99 1.34 4.75 -0.52
CA CYS A 99 2.48 4.03 0.01
C CYS A 99 3.81 4.78 -0.20
N ARG A 100 4.78 4.42 0.63
CA ARG A 100 6.18 4.80 0.50
C ARG A 100 7.05 3.66 1.01
N GLY A 101 7.93 3.16 0.14
CA GLY A 101 8.90 2.14 0.52
C GLY A 101 9.87 2.63 1.58
N ALA A 102 10.37 1.72 2.40
CA ALA A 102 11.29 2.00 3.51
C ALA A 102 10.76 3.05 4.51
N SER A 103 9.44 3.21 4.62
CA SER A 103 8.84 4.15 5.59
C SER A 103 8.63 3.50 6.96
N ALA A 104 8.62 4.33 8.00
CA ALA A 104 8.45 3.91 9.38
C ALA A 104 7.72 4.99 10.19
N PHE A 105 7.27 4.65 11.42
CA PHE A 105 6.74 5.64 12.36
C PHE A 105 7.85 6.32 13.16
N THR A 106 8.90 5.60 13.47
CA THR A 106 9.90 6.02 14.47
C THR A 106 11.19 6.55 13.89
N THR A 107 11.44 6.32 12.59
CA THR A 107 12.67 6.71 11.92
C THR A 107 12.41 7.17 10.49
N GLY A 108 13.39 7.84 9.90
CA GLY A 108 13.35 8.37 8.54
C GLY A 108 13.04 9.86 8.49
N ALA A 109 13.28 10.48 7.36
CA ALA A 109 13.00 11.90 7.13
C ALA A 109 11.49 12.17 7.07
N ASP A 110 11.06 13.29 7.62
CA ASP A 110 9.66 13.69 7.55
C ASP A 110 9.23 14.05 6.11
N GLY A 111 10.12 14.68 5.35
CA GLY A 111 9.79 15.18 4.02
C GLY A 111 8.87 16.41 4.08
N THR A 112 8.15 16.65 2.99
CA THR A 112 7.21 17.77 2.87
C THR A 112 5.88 17.28 2.28
N TYR A 113 4.84 18.06 2.51
CA TYR A 113 3.50 17.85 1.95
C TYR A 113 3.02 19.11 1.26
N SER A 114 2.30 18.95 0.15
CA SER A 114 1.53 20.02 -0.49
C SER A 114 0.19 19.46 -1.01
N GLU A 115 -0.82 20.32 -1.05
CA GLU A 115 -2.14 19.91 -1.58
C GLU A 115 -2.10 19.59 -3.08
N SER A 116 -1.18 20.17 -3.82
CA SER A 116 -1.07 20.02 -5.28
C SER A 116 -0.23 18.80 -5.71
N ALA A 117 0.61 18.26 -4.84
CA ALA A 117 1.52 17.17 -5.18
C ALA A 117 1.57 16.04 -4.13
N GLY A 118 0.94 16.22 -2.98
CA GLY A 118 0.97 15.27 -1.88
C GLY A 118 2.31 15.25 -1.13
N ALA A 119 2.61 14.12 -0.52
CA ALA A 119 3.87 13.91 0.16
C ALA A 119 5.03 13.85 -0.84
N SER A 120 6.16 14.48 -0.49
CA SER A 120 7.38 14.44 -1.30
C SER A 120 8.02 13.05 -1.29
N GLU A 121 8.88 12.79 -2.27
CA GLU A 121 9.65 11.54 -2.36
C GLU A 121 10.55 11.27 -1.16
N ASN A 122 10.95 12.32 -0.45
CA ASN A 122 11.77 12.22 0.75
C ASN A 122 10.96 11.91 2.02
N SER A 123 9.63 11.84 1.92
CA SER A 123 8.79 11.52 3.08
C SER A 123 8.91 10.04 3.41
N LEU A 124 9.52 9.74 4.55
CA LEU A 124 9.77 8.37 5.02
C LEU A 124 9.07 8.07 6.34
N ARG A 125 8.32 9.04 6.89
CA ARG A 125 7.68 8.89 8.20
C ARG A 125 6.17 8.92 8.13
N TRP A 126 5.58 7.92 8.78
CA TRP A 126 4.17 7.87 9.14
C TRP A 126 3.93 8.54 10.51
N GLY A 127 2.68 8.82 10.79
CA GLY A 127 2.21 9.36 12.06
C GLY A 127 1.33 10.59 11.88
N VAL A 128 0.56 10.92 12.91
CA VAL A 128 -0.34 12.08 12.90
C VAL A 128 0.45 13.35 12.55
N GLY A 129 -0.07 14.11 11.58
CA GLY A 129 0.55 15.35 11.10
C GLY A 129 1.77 15.18 10.20
N LYS A 130 2.26 13.95 9.97
CA LYS A 130 3.38 13.70 9.05
C LYS A 130 2.92 13.72 7.58
N PRO A 131 3.81 14.06 6.63
CA PRO A 131 3.45 14.19 5.22
C PRO A 131 2.76 12.98 4.61
N LEU A 132 3.21 11.75 4.92
CA LEU A 132 2.56 10.53 4.41
C LEU A 132 1.13 10.37 4.95
N TYR A 133 0.91 10.73 6.20
CA TYR A 133 -0.41 10.72 6.81
C TYR A 133 -1.32 11.80 6.21
N GLN A 134 -0.81 13.03 6.04
CA GLN A 134 -1.55 14.11 5.39
C GLN A 134 -1.98 13.71 3.98
N ASP A 135 -1.09 13.06 3.25
CA ASP A 135 -1.36 12.54 1.92
C ASP A 135 -2.46 11.46 1.93
N LEU A 136 -2.41 10.52 2.88
CA LEU A 136 -3.45 9.51 3.05
C LEU A 136 -4.83 10.14 3.26
N VAL A 137 -4.94 11.10 4.17
CA VAL A 137 -6.22 11.77 4.48
C VAL A 137 -6.72 12.59 3.29
N SER A 138 -5.86 13.44 2.73
CA SER A 138 -6.25 14.34 1.63
C SER A 138 -6.66 13.58 0.37
N ARG A 139 -5.92 12.54 -0.01
CA ARG A 139 -6.23 11.71 -1.17
C ARG A 139 -7.49 10.88 -0.98
N THR A 140 -7.73 10.38 0.24
CA THR A 140 -8.98 9.70 0.56
C THR A 140 -10.16 10.66 0.39
N LYS A 141 -10.07 11.87 0.94
CA LYS A 141 -11.12 12.91 0.76
C LYS A 141 -11.29 13.28 -0.73
N ALA A 142 -10.19 13.43 -1.46
CA ALA A 142 -10.22 13.71 -2.89
C ALA A 142 -10.92 12.60 -3.69
N ALA A 143 -10.65 11.33 -3.38
CA ALA A 143 -11.32 10.19 -4.01
C ALA A 143 -12.83 10.18 -3.75
N LEU A 144 -13.24 10.45 -2.50
CA LEU A 144 -14.65 10.51 -2.13
C LEU A 144 -15.36 11.69 -2.81
N ALA A 145 -14.70 12.83 -2.94
CA ALA A 145 -15.24 14.02 -3.61
C ALA A 145 -15.43 13.85 -5.13
N LYS A 146 -14.76 12.88 -5.78
CA LYS A 146 -14.93 12.62 -7.22
C LYS A 146 -16.37 12.21 -7.59
N ASN A 147 -17.07 11.55 -6.66
CA ASN A 147 -18.47 11.16 -6.85
C ASN A 147 -19.14 10.96 -5.49
N PRO A 148 -20.32 11.56 -5.23
CA PRO A 148 -21.03 11.39 -3.97
C PRO A 148 -21.47 9.94 -3.68
N LYS A 149 -21.49 9.08 -4.71
CA LYS A 149 -21.76 7.65 -4.57
C LYS A 149 -20.51 6.82 -4.19
N ASN A 150 -19.33 7.40 -4.25
CA ASN A 150 -18.12 6.70 -3.83
C ASN A 150 -18.20 6.36 -2.34
N ARG A 151 -17.72 5.18 -1.99
CA ARG A 151 -17.67 4.72 -0.61
C ARG A 151 -16.26 4.23 -0.28
N LEU A 152 -15.74 4.67 0.85
CA LEU A 152 -14.53 4.12 1.44
C LEU A 152 -14.83 2.71 1.98
N LEU A 153 -14.30 1.70 1.32
CA LEU A 153 -14.55 0.29 1.64
C LEU A 153 -13.62 -0.21 2.75
N ALA A 154 -12.33 0.08 2.63
CA ALA A 154 -11.31 -0.36 3.58
C ALA A 154 -10.03 0.47 3.41
N VAL A 155 -9.16 0.40 4.42
CA VAL A 155 -7.76 0.78 4.32
C VAL A 155 -6.92 -0.48 4.36
N VAL A 156 -6.12 -0.71 3.31
CA VAL A 156 -5.14 -1.81 3.29
C VAL A 156 -3.81 -1.27 3.78
N TRP A 157 -3.33 -1.82 4.88
CA TRP A 157 -2.13 -1.36 5.56
C TRP A 157 -1.03 -2.41 5.49
N MET A 158 0.04 -2.11 4.77
CA MET A 158 1.18 -3.01 4.58
C MET A 158 2.47 -2.25 4.94
N GLN A 159 2.72 -2.12 6.23
CA GLN A 159 3.87 -1.41 6.77
C GLN A 159 4.33 -2.07 8.07
N GLY A 160 5.60 -1.96 8.41
CA GLY A 160 6.13 -2.44 9.68
C GLY A 160 7.61 -2.78 9.65
N GLU A 161 8.17 -3.13 8.50
CA GLU A 161 9.55 -3.60 8.38
C GLU A 161 10.56 -2.55 8.86
N GLY A 162 10.35 -1.27 8.47
CA GLY A 162 11.22 -0.17 8.87
C GLY A 162 11.25 0.05 10.38
N ASP A 163 10.12 -0.14 11.06
CA ASP A 163 10.06 -0.05 12.52
C ASP A 163 10.58 -1.31 13.19
N ALA A 164 10.28 -2.50 12.66
CA ALA A 164 10.74 -3.78 13.22
C ALA A 164 12.27 -3.90 13.23
N ALA A 165 12.95 -3.23 12.30
CA ALA A 165 14.41 -3.29 12.18
C ALA A 165 15.16 -2.35 13.13
N VAL A 166 14.47 -1.53 13.93
CA VAL A 166 15.11 -0.52 14.79
C VAL A 166 14.72 -0.70 16.25
N GLY A 167 15.57 -0.21 17.17
CA GLY A 167 15.35 -0.35 18.62
C GLY A 167 14.12 0.39 19.18
N THR A 168 13.46 1.21 18.37
CA THR A 168 12.26 1.97 18.75
C THR A 168 10.95 1.26 18.38
N HIS A 169 11.01 0.01 17.93
CA HIS A 169 9.85 -0.78 17.47
C HIS A 169 8.69 -0.85 18.49
N ALA A 170 8.99 -0.81 19.78
CA ALA A 170 7.98 -0.82 20.84
C ALA A 170 7.01 0.39 20.82
N GLN A 171 7.39 1.48 20.17
CA GLN A 171 6.53 2.67 20.02
C GLN A 171 5.49 2.52 18.90
N HIS A 172 5.76 1.66 17.92
CA HIS A 172 4.94 1.52 16.72
C HIS A 172 3.45 1.23 17.02
N PRO A 173 3.06 0.28 17.90
CA PRO A 173 1.65 -0.03 18.13
C PRO A 173 0.83 1.17 18.64
N GLY A 174 1.43 2.00 19.49
CA GLY A 174 0.80 3.21 20.01
C GLY A 174 0.65 4.28 18.91
N LEU A 175 1.70 4.50 18.12
CA LEU A 175 1.70 5.48 17.03
C LEU A 175 0.73 5.09 15.90
N PHE A 176 0.67 3.80 15.56
CA PHE A 176 -0.30 3.27 14.61
C PHE A 176 -1.73 3.48 15.11
N SER A 177 -2.04 3.12 16.36
CA SER A 177 -3.37 3.29 16.94
C SER A 177 -3.79 4.76 16.99
N ALA A 178 -2.89 5.65 17.34
CA ALA A 178 -3.13 7.10 17.33
C ALA A 178 -3.45 7.59 15.91
N MET A 179 -2.70 7.11 14.91
CA MET A 179 -2.91 7.46 13.51
C MET A 179 -4.27 6.97 12.99
N VAL A 180 -4.66 5.74 13.28
CA VAL A 180 -5.97 5.19 12.89
C VAL A 180 -7.11 6.00 13.51
N ASN A 181 -7.01 6.33 14.80
CA ASN A 181 -8.02 7.13 15.50
C ASN A 181 -8.14 8.54 14.90
N GLN A 182 -7.00 9.18 14.62
CA GLN A 182 -7.00 10.51 14.01
C GLN A 182 -7.58 10.48 12.59
N PHE A 183 -7.24 9.48 11.78
CA PHE A 183 -7.81 9.28 10.45
C PHE A 183 -9.35 9.19 10.49
N ARG A 184 -9.88 8.42 11.44
CA ARG A 184 -11.32 8.28 11.64
C ARG A 184 -11.98 9.58 12.06
N THR A 185 -11.32 10.35 12.93
CA THR A 185 -11.79 11.69 13.34
C THR A 185 -11.85 12.64 12.16
N GLU A 186 -10.80 12.68 11.34
CA GLU A 186 -10.73 13.57 10.18
C GLU A 186 -11.70 13.21 9.05
N LEU A 187 -12.13 11.95 8.99
CA LEU A 187 -13.13 11.46 8.05
C LEU A 187 -14.55 11.38 8.63
N ALA A 188 -14.79 11.89 9.83
CA ALA A 188 -16.12 11.86 10.43
C ALA A 188 -17.20 12.54 9.55
N GLY A 189 -16.81 13.60 8.84
CA GLY A 189 -17.70 14.29 7.87
C GLY A 189 -18.06 13.47 6.63
N GLN A 190 -17.36 12.37 6.33
CA GLN A 190 -17.60 11.46 5.22
C GLN A 190 -18.34 10.19 5.64
N ALA A 191 -19.10 10.22 6.73
CA ALA A 191 -19.83 9.07 7.28
C ALA A 191 -20.76 8.41 6.24
N SER A 192 -21.49 9.20 5.46
CA SER A 192 -22.40 8.71 4.41
C SER A 192 -21.67 8.02 3.24
N GLN A 193 -20.37 8.30 3.09
CA GLN A 193 -19.48 7.70 2.11
C GLN A 193 -18.53 6.66 2.73
N SER A 194 -18.79 6.21 3.94
CA SER A 194 -18.00 5.19 4.63
C SER A 194 -18.78 3.89 4.74
N THR A 195 -18.11 2.76 4.59
CA THR A 195 -18.67 1.44 4.87
C THR A 195 -19.18 1.40 6.30
N GLY A 196 -20.38 0.83 6.51
CA GLY A 196 -21.00 0.80 7.83
C GLY A 196 -21.52 2.14 8.34
N GLY A 197 -21.51 3.21 7.51
CA GLY A 197 -22.10 4.50 7.84
C GLY A 197 -21.28 5.37 8.80
N SER A 198 -20.04 5.01 9.06
CA SER A 198 -19.11 5.83 9.85
C SER A 198 -17.65 5.56 9.49
N ALA A 199 -16.77 6.52 9.71
CA ALA A 199 -15.34 6.32 9.50
C ALA A 199 -14.74 5.27 10.45
N SER A 200 -15.33 5.08 11.63
CA SER A 200 -14.91 4.05 12.60
C SER A 200 -15.32 2.64 12.20
N ALA A 201 -16.32 2.49 11.35
CA ALA A 201 -16.74 1.21 10.80
C ALA A 201 -15.87 0.74 9.63
N VAL A 202 -15.08 1.64 9.02
CA VAL A 202 -14.16 1.29 7.93
C VAL A 202 -13.07 0.36 8.44
N PRO A 203 -12.95 -0.86 7.88
CA PRO A 203 -11.95 -1.80 8.32
C PRO A 203 -10.55 -1.38 7.87
N TRP A 204 -9.57 -1.58 8.76
CA TRP A 204 -8.15 -1.54 8.46
C TRP A 204 -7.64 -2.98 8.34
N ILE A 205 -7.18 -3.34 7.16
CA ILE A 205 -6.67 -4.67 6.86
C ILE A 205 -5.15 -4.61 6.90
N CYS A 206 -4.58 -5.04 8.01
CA CYS A 206 -3.14 -5.01 8.28
C CYS A 206 -2.50 -6.32 7.81
N GLY A 207 -1.71 -6.25 6.77
CA GLY A 207 -0.98 -7.40 6.26
C GLY A 207 0.29 -7.68 7.06
N ASP A 208 0.67 -8.92 7.02
CA ASP A 208 1.92 -9.43 7.59
C ASP A 208 3.12 -9.11 6.69
N THR A 209 4.32 -9.47 7.12
CA THR A 209 5.56 -9.34 6.34
C THR A 209 6.13 -10.71 5.95
N THR A 210 7.20 -10.70 5.15
CA THR A 210 7.83 -11.92 4.66
C THR A 210 8.59 -12.67 5.77
N TYR A 211 8.82 -13.95 5.53
CA TYR A 211 9.56 -14.84 6.42
C TYR A 211 10.95 -14.29 6.79
N PHE A 212 11.64 -13.67 5.84
CA PHE A 212 12.93 -13.03 6.05
C PHE A 212 12.90 -12.00 7.19
N TRP A 213 11.90 -11.11 7.19
CA TRP A 213 11.77 -10.08 8.22
C TRP A 213 11.39 -10.65 9.58
N LYS A 214 10.52 -11.68 9.59
CA LYS A 214 10.14 -12.39 10.83
C LYS A 214 11.33 -13.03 11.52
N GLN A 215 12.20 -13.68 10.76
CA GLN A 215 13.41 -14.32 11.32
C GLN A 215 14.46 -13.30 11.74
N ARG A 216 14.76 -12.35 10.86
CA ARG A 216 15.86 -11.41 11.07
C ARG A 216 15.59 -10.44 12.20
N HIS A 217 14.37 -10.06 12.43
CA HIS A 217 13.95 -9.05 13.41
C HIS A 217 12.80 -9.57 14.28
N ALA A 218 12.99 -10.73 14.90
CA ALA A 218 11.94 -11.45 15.61
C ALA A 218 11.27 -10.63 16.73
N GLU A 219 12.05 -9.90 17.53
CA GLU A 219 11.54 -9.04 18.59
C GLU A 219 10.73 -7.86 18.02
N GLY A 220 11.31 -7.16 17.05
CA GLY A 220 10.63 -6.07 16.36
C GLY A 220 9.38 -6.54 15.63
N TYR A 221 9.42 -7.71 14.99
CA TYR A 221 8.25 -8.34 14.40
C TYR A 221 7.15 -8.59 15.43
N ALA A 222 7.50 -9.21 16.56
CA ALA A 222 6.53 -9.50 17.62
C ALA A 222 5.87 -8.20 18.15
N SER A 223 6.65 -7.14 18.31
CA SER A 223 6.17 -5.83 18.75
C SER A 223 5.25 -5.18 17.71
N VAL A 224 5.75 -4.98 16.49
CA VAL A 224 5.06 -4.23 15.42
C VAL A 224 3.83 -4.99 14.93
N TYR A 225 4.00 -6.22 14.46
CA TYR A 225 2.91 -7.00 13.87
C TYR A 225 2.00 -7.60 14.94
N GLY A 226 2.51 -7.86 16.14
CA GLY A 226 1.68 -8.15 17.31
C GLY A 226 0.73 -7.01 17.67
N GLY A 227 1.15 -5.78 17.43
CA GLY A 227 0.34 -4.57 17.63
C GLY A 227 -0.89 -4.46 16.72
N TYR A 228 -0.98 -5.24 15.65
CA TYR A 228 -2.16 -5.30 14.78
C TYR A 228 -3.18 -6.34 15.21
N LYS A 229 -2.77 -7.33 16.02
CA LYS A 229 -3.60 -8.48 16.40
C LYS A 229 -4.56 -8.16 17.54
N GLY A 230 -5.68 -8.88 17.59
CA GLY A 230 -6.66 -8.76 18.68
C GLY A 230 -7.40 -7.43 18.74
N LYS A 231 -7.54 -6.76 17.60
CA LYS A 231 -8.19 -5.44 17.49
C LYS A 231 -9.44 -5.46 16.59
N GLU A 232 -10.03 -6.62 16.37
CA GLU A 232 -11.20 -6.81 15.51
C GLU A 232 -12.40 -6.00 15.99
N SER A 233 -12.56 -5.83 17.31
CA SER A 233 -13.59 -4.97 17.91
C SER A 233 -13.42 -3.48 17.56
N GLN A 234 -12.24 -3.11 17.09
CA GLN A 234 -11.91 -1.77 16.60
C GLN A 234 -11.92 -1.68 15.07
N ASN A 235 -12.42 -2.72 14.37
CA ASN A 235 -12.35 -2.83 12.92
C ASN A 235 -10.90 -2.75 12.39
N ILE A 236 -9.97 -3.38 13.07
CA ILE A 236 -8.58 -3.56 12.65
C ILE A 236 -8.34 -5.06 12.60
N PHE A 237 -7.97 -5.57 11.42
CA PHE A 237 -7.84 -6.98 11.15
C PHE A 237 -6.42 -7.30 10.71
N PHE A 238 -5.80 -8.30 11.31
CA PHE A 238 -4.50 -8.78 10.89
C PHE A 238 -4.64 -9.95 9.92
N VAL A 239 -3.95 -9.89 8.80
CA VAL A 239 -3.92 -10.94 7.79
C VAL A 239 -2.51 -11.55 7.77
N PRO A 240 -2.34 -12.77 8.30
CA PRO A 240 -1.05 -13.44 8.26
C PRO A 240 -0.68 -13.80 6.83
N LEU A 241 0.60 -13.74 6.53
CA LEU A 241 1.20 -14.23 5.29
C LEU A 241 2.10 -15.42 5.61
N MET A 242 2.38 -16.22 4.59
CA MET A 242 3.32 -17.34 4.68
C MET A 242 2.96 -18.30 5.82
N THR A 243 1.71 -18.71 5.84
CA THR A 243 1.21 -19.75 6.74
C THR A 243 0.86 -21.01 5.94
N ASP A 244 1.08 -22.17 6.55
CA ASP A 244 0.55 -23.43 6.05
C ASP A 244 -0.95 -23.56 6.33
N GLU A 245 -1.54 -24.69 5.98
CA GLU A 245 -2.95 -25.01 6.22
C GLU A 245 -3.35 -25.02 7.70
N ASN A 246 -2.37 -25.19 8.61
CA ASN A 246 -2.56 -25.14 10.05
C ASN A 246 -2.32 -23.74 10.65
N GLY A 247 -1.99 -22.76 9.82
CA GLY A 247 -1.65 -21.41 10.25
C GLY A 247 -0.23 -21.25 10.81
N ALA A 248 0.61 -22.28 10.70
CA ALA A 248 2.00 -22.19 11.10
C ALA A 248 2.79 -21.28 10.13
N ASN A 249 3.72 -20.50 10.69
CA ASN A 249 4.56 -19.62 9.90
C ASN A 249 5.61 -20.44 9.12
N VAL A 250 5.42 -20.56 7.82
CA VAL A 250 6.32 -21.29 6.94
C VAL A 250 6.83 -20.40 5.81
N GLN A 251 7.97 -20.76 5.26
CA GLN A 251 8.48 -20.14 4.03
C GLN A 251 7.73 -20.72 2.84
N THR A 252 6.85 -19.93 2.24
CA THR A 252 6.00 -20.36 1.11
C THR A 252 6.62 -20.07 -0.25
N ASN A 253 7.65 -19.24 -0.29
CA ASN A 253 8.44 -18.97 -1.49
C ASN A 253 9.92 -19.21 -1.18
N ASN A 254 10.56 -19.97 -2.01
CA ASN A 254 11.97 -20.33 -1.87
C ASN A 254 12.76 -19.68 -3.01
N PRO A 255 13.51 -18.61 -2.76
CA PRO A 255 14.32 -17.98 -3.79
C PRO A 255 15.36 -18.92 -4.41
N ALA A 256 15.78 -19.96 -3.69
CA ALA A 256 16.72 -20.94 -4.20
C ALA A 256 16.12 -21.87 -5.29
N GLU A 257 14.81 -21.90 -5.44
CA GLU A 257 14.13 -22.61 -6.52
C GLU A 257 14.00 -21.77 -7.80
N ASP A 258 14.28 -20.48 -7.69
CA ASP A 258 14.28 -19.56 -8.81
C ASP A 258 15.68 -18.92 -8.94
N PRO A 259 16.50 -19.41 -9.90
CA PRO A 259 17.88 -18.95 -10.05
C PRO A 259 17.98 -17.46 -10.41
N ASP A 260 16.97 -16.89 -11.06
CA ASP A 260 16.96 -15.47 -11.39
C ASP A 260 16.75 -14.62 -10.13
N LEU A 261 16.03 -15.16 -9.14
CA LEU A 261 15.81 -14.51 -7.84
C LEU A 261 17.01 -14.66 -6.93
N GLU A 262 17.66 -15.81 -6.93
CA GLU A 262 18.86 -16.05 -6.14
C GLU A 262 20.02 -15.17 -6.60
N ALA A 263 20.19 -14.98 -7.90
CA ALA A 263 21.22 -14.13 -8.49
C ALA A 263 21.10 -12.66 -8.07
N VAL A 264 19.93 -12.21 -7.67
CA VAL A 264 19.66 -10.83 -7.25
C VAL A 264 19.76 -10.64 -5.74
N GLY A 265 19.93 -11.70 -4.93
CA GLY A 265 20.29 -11.73 -3.50
C GLY A 265 19.40 -10.94 -2.54
N TYR A 266 18.67 -9.98 -3.04
CA TYR A 266 17.87 -9.03 -2.29
C TYR A 266 16.37 -9.35 -2.32
N TYR A 267 15.93 -10.12 -3.27
CA TYR A 267 14.50 -10.37 -3.49
C TYR A 267 13.88 -11.29 -2.45
N GLY A 268 14.63 -12.21 -1.89
CA GLY A 268 14.16 -13.07 -0.80
C GLY A 268 13.59 -12.30 0.38
N SER A 269 14.03 -11.05 0.60
CA SER A 269 13.54 -10.20 1.68
C SER A 269 12.20 -9.52 1.36
N LYS A 270 11.84 -9.43 0.08
CA LYS A 270 10.67 -8.67 -0.40
C LYS A 270 9.65 -9.52 -1.14
N TRP A 271 9.92 -10.78 -1.28
CA TRP A 271 8.98 -11.71 -1.90
C TRP A 271 7.76 -11.97 -1.02
N ARG A 272 6.70 -12.07 -1.69
CA ARG A 272 5.33 -12.26 -1.16
C ARG A 272 4.96 -13.69 -1.11
#